data_a38ee8daa109d95aac5b7f3da0d87ad2
#
_entry.id   a38ee8daa109d95aac5b7f3da0d87ad2
#
_cell.length_a   1.000
_cell.length_b   1.000
_cell.length_c   1.000
_cell.angle_alpha   90.00
_cell.angle_beta   90.00
_cell.angle_gamma   90.00
#
_symmetry.space_group_name_H-M   'P 1'
#
loop_
_entity.id
_entity.type
_entity.pdbx_description
1 polymer ?
#
loop_
_entity_poly.entity_id
_entity_poly.type
_entity_poly.pdbx_seq_one_letter_code
_entity_poly.pdbx_strand_id
1 'polypeptide(L)'
;MKIIEKKYIKDNENVQGYYSGKYLLYQLGISKVKPKTIEIYSNNETQRSKVVNICGKRLLLHKPRTKIDKFNASVLCFLELMNGIDTETLDEYKRKLISDYIAENRITQRQITKYIPFFPDKTCRNLIESEVIYRVPQ
;
A
#
# COMPACT_ATOMS: atom_id res chain seq x y z
N MET A 1 -9.62 -4.85 -15.47
CA MET A 1 -9.13 -4.83 -14.08
C MET A 1 -9.47 -6.09 -13.29
N LYS A 2 -10.64 -6.70 -13.52
CA LYS A 2 -11.01 -7.91 -12.78
C LYS A 2 -10.04 -9.08 -12.96
N ILE A 3 -9.48 -9.25 -14.15
CA ILE A 3 -8.48 -10.30 -14.41
C ILE A 3 -7.22 -10.07 -13.56
N ILE A 4 -6.76 -8.82 -13.49
CA ILE A 4 -5.57 -8.44 -12.73
C ILE A 4 -5.83 -8.63 -11.24
N GLU A 5 -6.96 -8.16 -10.74
CA GLU A 5 -7.32 -8.29 -9.33
C GLU A 5 -7.41 -9.74 -8.90
N LYS A 6 -8.07 -10.59 -9.71
CA LYS A 6 -8.21 -12.00 -9.40
C LYS A 6 -6.86 -12.71 -9.34
N LYS A 7 -5.95 -12.37 -10.26
CA LYS A 7 -4.65 -13.03 -10.33
C LYS A 7 -3.70 -12.59 -9.22
N TYR A 8 -3.72 -11.31 -8.85
CA TYR A 8 -2.68 -10.74 -7.99
C TYR A 8 -3.17 -10.19 -6.65
N ILE A 9 -4.43 -9.79 -6.53
CA ILE A 9 -4.93 -9.09 -5.35
C ILE A 9 -5.85 -9.97 -4.51
N LYS A 10 -6.96 -10.43 -5.09
CA LYS A 10 -7.96 -11.20 -4.34
C LYS A 10 -8.75 -12.11 -5.28
N ASP A 11 -8.74 -13.39 -4.95
CA ASP A 11 -9.55 -14.41 -5.62
C ASP A 11 -10.51 -15.00 -4.60
N ASN A 12 -11.79 -14.64 -4.69
CA ASN A 12 -12.82 -14.97 -3.70
C ASN A 12 -12.41 -14.46 -2.31
N GLU A 13 -12.27 -15.35 -1.32
CA GLU A 13 -11.85 -14.98 0.02
C GLU A 13 -10.32 -14.95 0.19
N ASN A 14 -9.56 -15.35 -0.83
CA ASN A 14 -8.11 -15.42 -0.75
C ASN A 14 -7.49 -14.08 -1.13
N VAL A 15 -7.14 -13.27 -0.13
CA VAL A 15 -6.42 -12.01 -0.32
C VAL A 15 -4.94 -12.33 -0.43
N GLN A 16 -4.31 -11.92 -1.54
CA GLN A 16 -2.93 -12.28 -1.85
C GLN A 16 -2.08 -11.09 -2.30
N GLY A 17 -2.63 -9.88 -2.34
CA GLY A 17 -1.88 -8.73 -2.77
C GLY A 17 -2.56 -7.40 -2.46
N TYR A 18 -1.87 -6.32 -2.80
CA TYR A 18 -2.39 -4.96 -2.65
C TYR A 18 -1.71 -4.02 -3.65
N TYR A 19 -2.41 -2.92 -3.98
CA TYR A 19 -1.84 -1.87 -4.82
C TYR A 19 -0.87 -1.02 -4.01
N SER A 20 0.13 -0.46 -4.70
CA SER A 20 1.14 0.39 -4.08
C SER A 20 1.58 1.50 -5.02
N GLY A 21 2.54 2.32 -4.56
CA GLY A 21 3.16 3.36 -5.35
C GLY A 21 2.19 4.43 -5.82
N LYS A 22 2.48 4.99 -6.98
CA LYS A 22 1.68 6.09 -7.54
C LYS A 22 0.24 5.68 -7.83
N TYR A 23 0.01 4.42 -8.18
CA TYR A 23 -1.34 3.93 -8.44
C TYR A 23 -2.20 3.95 -7.18
N LEU A 24 -1.63 3.55 -6.03
CA LEU A 24 -2.32 3.63 -4.74
C LEU A 24 -2.64 5.07 -4.37
N LEU A 25 -1.69 5.99 -4.54
CA LEU A 25 -1.93 7.42 -4.29
C LEU A 25 -3.10 7.94 -5.12
N TYR A 26 -3.16 7.53 -6.37
CA TYR A 26 -4.27 7.89 -7.26
C TYR A 26 -5.59 7.31 -6.77
N GLN A 27 -5.62 6.03 -6.40
CA GLN A 27 -6.84 5.39 -5.90
C GLN A 27 -7.38 6.04 -4.64
N LEU A 28 -6.50 6.50 -3.76
CA LEU A 28 -6.88 7.15 -2.51
C LEU A 28 -7.23 8.63 -2.66
N GLY A 29 -7.04 9.18 -3.87
CA GLY A 29 -7.30 10.60 -4.11
C GLY A 29 -6.19 11.53 -3.63
N ILE A 30 -5.07 10.99 -3.16
CA ILE A 30 -3.91 11.78 -2.72
C ILE A 30 -3.23 12.42 -3.94
N SER A 31 -3.17 11.70 -5.05
CA SER A 31 -2.72 12.22 -6.33
C SER A 31 -3.88 12.21 -7.31
N LYS A 32 -3.97 13.26 -8.13
CA LYS A 32 -5.01 13.36 -9.18
C LYS A 32 -4.50 12.84 -10.52
N VAL A 33 -3.22 12.51 -10.61
CA VAL A 33 -2.61 12.03 -11.85
C VAL A 33 -2.71 10.51 -11.91
N LYS A 34 -3.43 10.00 -12.92
CA LYS A 34 -3.53 8.55 -13.14
C LYS A 34 -2.22 8.03 -13.72
N PRO A 35 -1.49 7.16 -13.03
CA PRO A 35 -0.24 6.63 -13.58
C PRO A 35 -0.49 5.62 -14.70
N LYS A 36 0.49 5.49 -15.58
CA LYS A 36 0.43 4.52 -16.68
C LYS A 36 0.74 3.10 -16.21
N THR A 37 1.45 2.98 -15.09
CA THR A 37 1.86 1.70 -14.53
C THR A 37 1.08 1.43 -13.26
N ILE A 38 0.57 0.19 -13.12
CA ILE A 38 -0.10 -0.27 -11.92
C ILE A 38 0.91 -1.04 -11.10
N GLU A 39 1.18 -0.57 -9.89
CA GLU A 39 2.16 -1.21 -9.01
C GLU A 39 1.46 -2.08 -7.98
N ILE A 40 1.91 -3.33 -7.84
CA ILE A 40 1.26 -4.34 -7.01
C ILE A 40 2.31 -5.15 -6.25
N TYR A 41 2.09 -5.37 -4.96
CA TYR A 41 2.76 -6.40 -4.18
C TYR A 41 1.83 -7.61 -4.12
N SER A 42 2.34 -8.80 -4.45
CA SER A 42 1.50 -10.00 -4.50
C SER A 42 2.29 -11.25 -4.13
N ASN A 43 1.64 -12.13 -3.38
CA ASN A 43 2.17 -13.47 -3.10
C ASN A 43 2.40 -14.26 -4.40
N ASN A 44 1.73 -13.87 -5.48
CA ASN A 44 1.84 -14.54 -6.77
C ASN A 44 3.01 -14.01 -7.60
N GLU A 45 3.99 -13.40 -6.95
CA GLU A 45 5.22 -12.94 -7.58
C GLU A 45 6.41 -13.36 -6.73
N THR A 46 7.40 -14.00 -7.36
CA THR A 46 8.60 -14.50 -6.66
C THR A 46 9.84 -13.65 -6.90
N GLN A 47 9.83 -12.81 -7.95
CA GLN A 47 10.94 -11.90 -8.23
C GLN A 47 10.78 -10.62 -7.44
N ARG A 48 11.91 -10.01 -7.06
CA ARG A 48 11.92 -8.76 -6.31
C ARG A 48 11.09 -7.67 -7.00
N SER A 49 11.27 -7.54 -8.33
CA SER A 49 10.49 -6.63 -9.16
C SER A 49 10.45 -7.16 -10.58
N LYS A 50 9.30 -7.02 -11.23
CA LYS A 50 9.09 -7.53 -12.59
C LYS A 50 8.04 -6.67 -13.28
N VAL A 51 8.32 -6.30 -14.54
CA VAL A 51 7.36 -5.58 -15.37
C VAL A 51 6.69 -6.57 -16.32
N VAL A 52 5.35 -6.58 -16.34
CA VAL A 52 4.58 -7.40 -17.27
C VAL A 52 3.45 -6.55 -17.88
N ASN A 53 2.96 -7.00 -19.05
CA ASN A 53 1.81 -6.39 -19.70
C ASN A 53 0.67 -7.42 -19.73
N ILE A 54 -0.49 -7.04 -19.19
CA ILE A 54 -1.67 -7.89 -19.14
C ILE A 54 -2.86 -7.07 -19.62
N CYS A 55 -3.53 -7.55 -20.68
CA CYS A 55 -4.72 -6.90 -21.24
C CYS A 55 -4.48 -5.42 -21.56
N GLY A 56 -3.30 -5.10 -22.10
CA GLY A 56 -2.92 -3.73 -22.45
C GLY A 56 -2.53 -2.86 -21.27
N LYS A 57 -2.48 -3.41 -20.07
CA LYS A 57 -2.06 -2.70 -18.85
C LYS A 57 -0.64 -3.06 -18.49
N ARG A 58 0.18 -2.05 -18.16
CA ARG A 58 1.54 -2.25 -17.67
C ARG A 58 1.50 -2.41 -16.16
N LEU A 59 2.05 -3.53 -15.67
CA LEU A 59 2.12 -3.83 -14.24
C LEU A 59 3.57 -3.86 -13.79
N LEU A 60 3.84 -3.27 -12.62
CA LEU A 60 5.08 -3.45 -11.89
C LEU A 60 4.75 -4.31 -10.68
N LEU A 61 5.23 -5.55 -10.72
CA LEU A 61 4.92 -6.54 -9.69
C LEU A 61 6.10 -6.68 -8.74
N HIS A 62 5.82 -6.76 -7.46
CA HIS A 62 6.82 -6.96 -6.42
C HIS A 62 6.50 -8.20 -5.61
N LYS A 63 7.55 -8.94 -5.26
CA LYS A 63 7.48 -9.97 -4.24
C LYS A 63 7.08 -9.33 -2.91
N PRO A 64 6.22 -9.96 -2.10
CA PRO A 64 5.79 -9.37 -0.84
C PRO A 64 6.92 -9.30 0.18
N ARG A 65 6.87 -8.33 1.08
CA ARG A 65 7.83 -8.17 2.19
C ARG A 65 7.63 -9.25 3.24
N THR A 66 6.42 -9.71 3.40
CA THR A 66 6.01 -10.87 4.18
C THR A 66 4.75 -11.41 3.54
N LYS A 67 4.39 -12.66 3.84
CA LYS A 67 3.20 -13.27 3.24
C LYS A 67 1.96 -12.40 3.50
N ILE A 68 1.22 -12.12 2.44
CA ILE A 68 0.00 -11.30 2.48
C ILE A 68 -1.20 -12.19 2.70
N ASP A 69 -2.09 -11.79 3.61
CA ASP A 69 -3.36 -12.47 3.86
C ASP A 69 -4.46 -11.43 4.14
N LYS A 70 -5.67 -11.90 4.39
CA LYS A 70 -6.81 -11.02 4.63
C LYS A 70 -6.70 -10.20 5.91
N PHE A 71 -5.85 -10.61 6.85
CA PHE A 71 -5.71 -9.93 8.13
C PHE A 71 -4.64 -8.85 8.09
N ASN A 72 -3.64 -8.95 7.20
CA ASN A 72 -2.53 -8.01 7.17
C ASN A 72 -2.46 -7.15 5.90
N ALA A 73 -3.24 -7.45 4.87
CA ALA A 73 -3.15 -6.73 3.60
C ALA A 73 -3.31 -5.21 3.77
N SER A 74 -4.27 -4.77 4.58
CA SER A 74 -4.53 -3.34 4.78
C SER A 74 -3.40 -2.62 5.49
N VAL A 75 -2.82 -3.23 6.54
CA VAL A 75 -1.70 -2.60 7.25
C VAL A 75 -0.43 -2.62 6.40
N LEU A 76 -0.19 -3.68 5.64
CA LEU A 76 0.96 -3.73 4.72
C LEU A 76 0.82 -2.66 3.64
N CYS A 77 -0.38 -2.51 3.08
CA CYS A 77 -0.66 -1.47 2.09
C CYS A 77 -0.43 -0.07 2.68
N PHE A 78 -0.89 0.16 3.91
CA PHE A 78 -0.68 1.43 4.62
C PHE A 78 0.81 1.71 4.83
N LEU A 79 1.58 0.72 5.26
CA LEU A 79 3.02 0.89 5.46
C LEU A 79 3.75 1.13 4.13
N GLU A 80 3.31 0.50 3.06
CA GLU A 80 3.85 0.77 1.73
C GLU A 80 3.55 2.21 1.29
N LEU A 81 2.35 2.70 1.59
CA LEU A 81 1.98 4.09 1.35
C LEU A 81 2.92 5.04 2.11
N MET A 82 3.14 4.78 3.39
CA MET A 82 4.02 5.63 4.21
C MET A 82 5.48 5.54 3.78
N ASN A 83 5.90 4.38 3.27
CA ASN A 83 7.25 4.22 2.73
C ASN A 83 7.50 5.12 1.52
N GLY A 84 6.50 5.32 0.69
CA GLY A 84 6.64 6.06 -0.56
C GLY A 84 6.11 7.49 -0.55
N ILE A 85 5.54 7.95 0.56
CA ILE A 85 4.93 9.28 0.60
C ILE A 85 5.99 10.38 0.71
N ASP A 86 5.71 11.53 0.08
CA ASP A 86 6.54 12.72 0.22
C ASP A 86 6.00 13.56 1.38
N THR A 87 6.70 13.55 2.50
CA THR A 87 6.28 14.26 3.71
C THR A 87 6.28 15.77 3.55
N GLU A 88 7.09 16.31 2.62
CA GLU A 88 7.17 17.75 2.38
C GLU A 88 5.94 18.31 1.65
N THR A 89 5.29 17.49 0.82
CA THR A 89 4.10 17.91 0.08
C THR A 89 2.80 17.50 0.76
N LEU A 90 2.89 16.90 1.94
CA LEU A 90 1.73 16.38 2.65
C LEU A 90 1.00 17.52 3.37
N ASP A 91 -0.17 17.90 2.84
CA ASP A 91 -1.03 18.91 3.43
C ASP A 91 -2.14 18.28 4.27
N GLU A 92 -2.99 19.10 4.89
CA GLU A 92 -4.06 18.60 5.76
C GLU A 92 -5.12 17.81 4.99
N TYR A 93 -5.38 18.16 3.75
CA TYR A 93 -6.32 17.42 2.91
C TYR A 93 -5.83 15.98 2.67
N LYS A 94 -4.55 15.83 2.35
CA LYS A 94 -3.94 14.51 2.13
C LYS A 94 -3.88 13.70 3.42
N ARG A 95 -3.56 14.37 4.55
CA ARG A 95 -3.56 13.71 5.86
C ARG A 95 -4.95 13.19 6.22
N LYS A 96 -5.99 13.95 5.87
CA LYS A 96 -7.36 13.51 6.10
C LYS A 96 -7.68 12.25 5.29
N LEU A 97 -7.25 12.18 4.02
CA LEU A 97 -7.46 11.00 3.20
C LEU A 97 -6.76 9.77 3.80
N ILE A 98 -5.55 9.97 4.32
CA ILE A 98 -4.81 8.91 5.00
C ILE A 98 -5.53 8.50 6.29
N SER A 99 -6.03 9.47 7.06
CA SER A 99 -6.80 9.20 8.28
C SER A 99 -8.07 8.40 7.98
N ASP A 100 -8.74 8.72 6.87
CA ASP A 100 -9.93 7.98 6.44
C ASP A 100 -9.57 6.53 6.12
N TYR A 101 -8.44 6.29 5.44
CA TYR A 101 -7.95 4.95 5.18
C TYR A 101 -7.70 4.17 6.47
N ILE A 102 -7.03 4.82 7.43
CA ILE A 102 -6.73 4.22 8.74
C ILE A 102 -8.02 3.79 9.44
N ALA A 103 -9.02 4.68 9.45
CA ALA A 103 -10.30 4.41 10.10
C ALA A 103 -11.09 3.31 9.39
N GLU A 104 -11.20 3.38 8.07
CA GLU A 104 -11.95 2.41 7.27
C GLU A 104 -11.36 1.01 7.35
N ASN A 105 -10.05 0.90 7.44
CA ASN A 105 -9.35 -0.38 7.49
C ASN A 105 -8.96 -0.79 8.91
N ARG A 106 -9.33 -0.01 9.92
CA ARG A 106 -9.10 -0.30 11.33
C ARG A 106 -7.62 -0.56 11.64
N ILE A 107 -6.74 0.28 11.07
CA ILE A 107 -5.31 0.19 11.30
C ILE A 107 -5.00 0.60 12.73
N THR A 108 -4.20 -0.18 13.46
CA THR A 108 -3.82 0.09 14.85
C THR A 108 -2.30 0.15 14.99
N GLN A 109 -1.84 0.79 16.07
CA GLN A 109 -0.42 0.84 16.39
C GLN A 109 0.16 -0.55 16.64
N ARG A 110 -0.62 -1.46 17.20
CA ARG A 110 -0.21 -2.84 17.41
C ARG A 110 0.14 -3.53 16.08
N GLN A 111 -0.70 -3.35 15.08
CA GLN A 111 -0.46 -3.91 13.75
C GLN A 111 0.80 -3.30 13.12
N ILE A 112 0.97 -1.98 13.25
CA ILE A 112 2.17 -1.31 12.73
C ILE A 112 3.42 -1.87 13.40
N THR A 113 3.42 -1.99 14.71
CA THR A 113 4.56 -2.54 15.47
C THR A 113 4.91 -3.95 14.98
N LYS A 114 3.89 -4.76 14.68
CA LYS A 114 4.12 -6.14 14.21
C LYS A 114 4.79 -6.20 12.84
N TYR A 115 4.42 -5.30 11.93
CA TYR A 115 4.87 -5.40 10.53
C TYR A 115 5.94 -4.41 10.12
N ILE A 116 6.18 -3.35 10.90
CA ILE A 116 7.18 -2.33 10.55
C ILE A 116 8.60 -2.91 10.35
N PRO A 117 9.02 -4.00 11.06
CA PRO A 117 10.34 -4.58 10.84
C PRO A 117 10.60 -5.10 9.43
N PHE A 118 9.54 -5.35 8.64
CA PHE A 118 9.68 -5.81 7.26
C PHE A 118 9.91 -4.65 6.28
N PHE A 119 9.91 -3.41 6.75
CA PHE A 119 9.99 -2.21 5.91
C PHE A 119 11.29 -1.45 6.13
N PRO A 120 11.73 -0.63 5.15
CA PRO A 120 12.89 0.23 5.33
C PRO A 120 12.68 1.25 6.47
N ASP A 121 13.77 1.72 7.06
CA ASP A 121 13.72 2.69 8.15
C ASP A 121 12.97 3.97 7.79
N LYS A 122 12.98 4.36 6.53
CA LYS A 122 12.28 5.58 6.10
C LYS A 122 10.78 5.48 6.29
N THR A 123 10.21 4.27 6.34
CA THR A 123 8.78 4.07 6.60
C THR A 123 8.42 4.59 7.99
N CYS A 124 9.18 4.20 9.00
CA CYS A 124 8.99 4.68 10.37
C CYS A 124 9.24 6.19 10.46
N ARG A 125 10.32 6.66 9.82
CA ARG A 125 10.63 8.08 9.79
C ARG A 125 9.49 8.89 9.17
N ASN A 126 8.94 8.45 8.06
CA ASN A 126 7.83 9.14 7.42
C ASN A 126 6.56 9.15 8.28
N LEU A 127 6.28 8.06 8.98
CA LEU A 127 5.16 8.00 9.93
C LEU A 127 5.28 9.08 11.00
N ILE A 128 6.49 9.28 11.52
CA ILE A 128 6.74 10.25 12.59
C ILE A 128 6.78 11.68 12.06
N GLU A 129 7.53 11.93 10.99
CA GLU A 129 7.69 13.27 10.42
C GLU A 129 6.39 13.83 9.86
N SER A 130 5.53 12.98 9.28
CA SER A 130 4.23 13.38 8.76
C SER A 130 3.20 13.60 9.87
N GLU A 131 3.50 13.16 11.09
CA GLU A 131 2.60 13.13 12.23
C GLU A 131 1.41 12.17 12.03
N VAL A 132 1.42 11.37 10.98
CA VAL A 132 0.35 10.38 10.72
C VAL A 132 0.27 9.36 11.84
N ILE A 133 1.39 9.04 12.49
CA ILE A 133 1.41 8.07 13.59
C ILE A 133 0.43 8.47 14.71
N TYR A 134 0.22 9.76 14.92
CA TYR A 134 -0.69 10.25 15.97
C TYR A 134 -2.16 10.08 15.62
N ARG A 135 -2.46 9.76 14.37
CA ARG A 135 -3.82 9.50 13.89
C ARG A 135 -4.18 8.01 13.94
N VAL A 136 -3.22 7.17 14.33
CA VAL A 136 -3.41 5.72 14.41
C VAL A 136 -3.81 5.35 15.83
N PRO A 137 -4.97 4.72 16.03
CA PRO A 137 -5.41 4.33 17.37
C PRO A 137 -4.57 3.18 17.94
N GLN A 138 -4.63 3.06 19.25
CA GLN A 138 -3.99 1.96 19.96
C GLN A 138 -4.68 0.63 19.59
#